data_bef2c9b6b5374bd16e8c46086ff45d5b
#
_entry.id   bef2c9b6b5374bd16e8c46086ff45d5b
#
_cell.length_a   1.000
_cell.length_b   1.000
_cell.length_c   1.000
_cell.angle_alpha   90.00
_cell.angle_beta   90.00
_cell.angle_gamma   90.00
#
_symmetry.space_group_name_H-M   'P 1'
#
loop_
_entity.id
_entity.type
_entity.pdbx_description
1 polymer ?
#
loop_
_entity_poly.entity_id
_entity_poly.type
_entity_poly.pdbx_seq_one_letter_code
_entity_poly.pdbx_strand_id
1 'polypeptide(L)'
;KYGYYAIKNRNKQEMETMNIFEGIKAEESYFKNTNPYKNLSSEANQRLGIVNLSKRLSQILIENIRTHIPNIINEIAILYHKTLRELDDLGDSLPSENEAKMSLLNNTIIKITNNFDIALNKRGSEINTGRQVKDCFIKYRNYIDSISQFDQQKCNDEYLNNLIQNCEGNHMSLPTPTIEMLEKCIKDEELNAFNDLLVPSLSCNRAIADILIHLSDLLTNKYLSGLPKLSLKINELIRDEINKNEKNTIKKIEEIIDMERNYIWTDDPTFANFLKQLSSKQINNSTIRQSLIEYFKCVKNIIKHSI
;
A
#
# COMPACT_ATOMS: atom_id res chain seq x y z
N LYS A 1 4.42 43.03 -41.79
CA LYS A 1 3.27 42.61 -40.98
C LYS A 1 2.54 43.81 -40.34
N TYR A 2 3.26 44.84 -39.85
CA TYR A 2 2.70 45.99 -39.17
C TYR A 2 2.76 47.27 -40.00
N GLY A 3 3.40 47.26 -41.16
CA GLY A 3 3.58 48.42 -42.04
C GLY A 3 4.66 49.41 -41.54
N TYR A 4 4.80 50.46 -42.31
CA TYR A 4 5.72 51.56 -41.98
C TYR A 4 4.90 52.83 -41.65
N TYR A 5 5.36 53.57 -40.68
CA TYR A 5 4.81 54.88 -40.30
C TYR A 5 5.87 55.93 -40.48
N ALA A 6 5.56 57.02 -41.13
CA ALA A 6 6.44 58.18 -41.26
C ALA A 6 6.18 59.14 -40.10
N ILE A 7 7.22 59.50 -39.39
CA ILE A 7 7.18 60.50 -38.32
C ILE A 7 8.24 61.56 -38.55
N LYS A 8 7.95 62.78 -38.13
CA LYS A 8 8.87 63.88 -38.17
C LYS A 8 9.14 64.37 -36.75
N ASN A 9 10.27 63.92 -36.20
CA ASN A 9 10.71 64.39 -34.88
C ASN A 9 11.24 65.82 -34.92
N ARG A 10 11.12 66.55 -33.81
CA ARG A 10 11.70 67.85 -33.61
C ARG A 10 13.22 67.72 -33.72
N ASN A 11 13.82 68.66 -34.45
CA ASN A 11 15.29 68.78 -34.46
C ASN A 11 15.79 69.41 -33.16
N LYS A 12 17.10 69.51 -32.97
CA LYS A 12 17.72 70.02 -31.73
C LYS A 12 17.32 71.45 -31.39
N GLN A 13 17.16 72.31 -32.41
CA GLN A 13 16.72 73.67 -32.20
C GLN A 13 15.25 73.80 -31.89
N GLU A 14 14.43 72.96 -32.52
CA GLU A 14 12.98 72.88 -32.25
C GLU A 14 12.68 72.31 -30.86
N MET A 15 13.55 71.44 -30.32
CA MET A 15 13.41 70.94 -28.96
C MET A 15 13.59 72.03 -27.89
N GLU A 16 14.40 73.02 -28.14
CA GLU A 16 14.66 74.15 -27.23
C GLU A 16 13.53 75.18 -27.26
N THR A 17 12.83 75.29 -28.40
CA THR A 17 11.86 76.37 -28.64
C THR A 17 10.38 75.92 -28.64
N MET A 18 10.10 74.66 -28.86
CA MET A 18 8.75 74.12 -28.95
C MET A 18 8.47 73.03 -27.90
N ASN A 19 7.31 73.10 -27.31
CA ASN A 19 6.83 72.02 -26.45
C ASN A 19 6.35 70.81 -27.30
N ILE A 20 6.01 69.72 -26.64
CA ILE A 20 5.59 68.44 -27.31
C ILE A 20 4.35 68.64 -28.15
N PHE A 21 3.36 69.38 -27.65
CA PHE A 21 2.09 69.61 -28.36
C PHE A 21 2.26 70.48 -29.60
N GLU A 22 3.15 71.50 -29.52
CA GLU A 22 3.53 72.35 -30.65
C GLU A 22 4.28 71.56 -31.72
N GLY A 23 5.17 70.63 -31.27
CA GLY A 23 5.87 69.71 -32.17
C GLY A 23 4.95 68.78 -32.94
N ILE A 24 3.88 68.25 -32.29
CA ILE A 24 2.87 67.41 -32.93
C ILE A 24 2.09 68.24 -33.99
N LYS A 25 1.72 69.50 -33.68
CA LYS A 25 1.02 70.39 -34.66
C LYS A 25 1.94 70.75 -35.84
N ALA A 26 3.20 70.96 -35.59
CA ALA A 26 4.20 71.21 -36.62
C ALA A 26 4.41 70.01 -37.54
N GLU A 27 4.41 68.82 -36.99
CA GLU A 27 4.46 67.56 -37.73
C GLU A 27 3.23 67.39 -38.63
N GLU A 28 2.01 67.60 -38.08
CA GLU A 28 0.78 67.56 -38.87
C GLU A 28 0.80 68.55 -40.02
N SER A 29 1.26 69.78 -39.77
CA SER A 29 1.35 70.85 -40.78
C SER A 29 2.38 70.49 -41.85
N TYR A 30 3.50 69.85 -41.46
CA TYR A 30 4.51 69.39 -42.37
C TYR A 30 3.98 68.36 -43.35
N PHE A 31 3.30 67.29 -42.85
CA PHE A 31 2.75 66.27 -43.71
C PHE A 31 1.63 66.75 -44.61
N LYS A 32 0.84 67.80 -44.20
CA LYS A 32 -0.22 68.40 -45.00
C LYS A 32 0.30 69.28 -46.13
N ASN A 33 1.47 69.92 -45.96
CA ASN A 33 1.93 70.98 -46.87
C ASN A 33 3.13 70.54 -47.73
N THR A 34 3.81 69.45 -47.40
CA THR A 34 5.07 69.02 -48.07
C THR A 34 4.84 67.90 -49.06
N ASN A 35 5.33 68.03 -50.29
CA ASN A 35 5.37 66.95 -51.25
C ASN A 35 6.50 65.95 -50.86
N PRO A 36 6.28 64.63 -51.03
CA PRO A 36 5.13 63.94 -51.70
C PRO A 36 3.93 63.66 -50.79
N TYR A 37 3.97 64.01 -49.50
CA TYR A 37 2.96 63.57 -48.50
C TYR A 37 1.59 64.25 -48.74
N LYS A 38 1.56 65.43 -49.26
CA LYS A 38 0.32 66.19 -49.53
C LYS A 38 -0.68 65.46 -50.46
N ASN A 39 -0.18 64.66 -51.38
CA ASN A 39 -0.96 64.01 -52.43
C ASN A 39 -1.15 62.51 -52.20
N LEU A 40 -0.94 62.01 -50.99
CA LEU A 40 -1.12 60.60 -50.67
C LEU A 40 -2.61 60.21 -50.54
N SER A 41 -2.89 58.92 -50.78
CA SER A 41 -4.21 58.36 -50.56
C SER A 41 -4.65 58.49 -49.08
N SER A 42 -5.94 58.45 -48.84
CA SER A 42 -6.49 58.47 -47.46
C SER A 42 -5.90 57.37 -46.57
N GLU A 43 -5.65 56.18 -47.11
CA GLU A 43 -5.03 55.10 -46.37
C GLU A 43 -3.55 55.34 -46.03
N ALA A 44 -2.83 55.98 -46.93
CA ALA A 44 -1.42 56.33 -46.68
C ALA A 44 -1.31 57.47 -45.64
N ASN A 45 -2.26 58.44 -45.66
CA ASN A 45 -2.31 59.48 -44.67
C ASN A 45 -2.55 58.97 -43.21
N GLN A 46 -3.23 57.84 -43.05
CA GLN A 46 -3.38 57.21 -41.72
C GLN A 46 -2.06 56.66 -41.16
N ARG A 47 -1.00 56.59 -41.95
CA ARG A 47 0.34 56.14 -41.55
C ARG A 47 1.35 57.30 -41.38
N LEU A 48 0.84 58.51 -41.33
CA LEU A 48 1.68 59.73 -41.13
C LEU A 48 1.46 60.31 -39.73
N GLY A 49 2.52 60.69 -39.08
CA GLY A 49 2.56 61.39 -37.80
C GLY A 49 2.48 60.51 -36.56
N ILE A 50 2.99 61.03 -35.48
CA ILE A 50 3.13 60.35 -34.18
C ILE A 50 1.78 59.97 -33.58
N VAL A 51 0.72 60.74 -33.83
CA VAL A 51 -0.62 60.44 -33.32
C VAL A 51 -1.18 59.15 -33.91
N ASN A 52 -1.04 58.96 -35.23
CA ASN A 52 -1.46 57.73 -35.90
C ASN A 52 -0.61 56.52 -35.52
N LEU A 53 0.70 56.72 -35.37
CA LEU A 53 1.59 55.69 -34.87
C LEU A 53 1.21 55.27 -33.44
N SER A 54 0.99 56.22 -32.54
CA SER A 54 0.57 55.98 -31.16
C SER A 54 -0.74 55.18 -31.06
N LYS A 55 -1.74 55.57 -31.86
CA LYS A 55 -3.01 54.81 -31.94
C LYS A 55 -2.78 53.33 -32.38
N ARG A 56 -1.95 53.14 -33.42
CA ARG A 56 -1.66 51.82 -33.92
C ARG A 56 -0.86 50.97 -32.93
N LEU A 57 0.14 51.54 -32.26
CA LEU A 57 0.88 50.89 -31.22
C LEU A 57 0.01 50.46 -30.05
N SER A 58 -0.92 51.35 -29.62
CA SER A 58 -1.88 51.01 -28.57
C SER A 58 -2.83 49.86 -28.98
N GLN A 59 -3.28 49.84 -30.24
CA GLN A 59 -4.08 48.72 -30.75
C GLN A 59 -3.29 47.39 -30.72
N ILE A 60 -2.06 47.41 -31.24
CA ILE A 60 -1.17 46.22 -31.25
C ILE A 60 -0.92 45.73 -29.82
N LEU A 61 -0.67 46.66 -28.90
CA LEU A 61 -0.47 46.31 -27.48
C LEU A 61 -1.71 45.67 -26.90
N ILE A 62 -2.91 46.21 -27.13
CA ILE A 62 -4.16 45.61 -26.65
C ILE A 62 -4.41 44.24 -27.29
N GLU A 63 -4.15 44.08 -28.58
CA GLU A 63 -4.27 42.80 -29.28
C GLU A 63 -3.32 41.75 -28.67
N ASN A 64 -2.05 42.11 -28.42
CA ASN A 64 -1.09 41.25 -27.78
C ASN A 64 -1.49 40.87 -26.35
N ILE A 65 -1.94 41.86 -25.56
CA ILE A 65 -2.41 41.59 -24.19
C ILE A 65 -3.59 40.61 -24.24
N ARG A 66 -4.58 40.86 -25.11
CA ARG A 66 -5.74 39.94 -25.23
C ARG A 66 -5.36 38.52 -25.64
N THR A 67 -4.32 38.37 -26.46
CA THR A 67 -3.82 37.05 -26.88
C THR A 67 -3.09 36.31 -25.77
N HIS A 68 -2.38 37.03 -24.91
CA HIS A 68 -1.56 36.40 -23.86
C HIS A 68 -2.27 36.24 -22.51
N ILE A 69 -3.29 37.07 -22.22
CA ILE A 69 -4.06 36.97 -20.97
C ILE A 69 -4.60 35.55 -20.70
N PRO A 70 -5.22 34.83 -21.67
CA PRO A 70 -5.72 33.49 -21.41
C PRO A 70 -4.64 32.52 -20.95
N ASN A 71 -3.43 32.59 -21.52
CA ASN A 71 -2.31 31.75 -21.11
C ASN A 71 -1.87 32.06 -19.68
N ILE A 72 -1.78 33.34 -19.32
CA ILE A 72 -1.45 33.77 -17.95
C ILE A 72 -2.51 33.27 -16.96
N ILE A 73 -3.79 33.38 -17.30
CA ILE A 73 -4.88 32.88 -16.45
C ILE A 73 -4.75 31.36 -16.25
N ASN A 74 -4.44 30.60 -17.30
CA ASN A 74 -4.24 29.16 -17.21
C ASN A 74 -3.03 28.82 -16.35
N GLU A 75 -1.90 29.51 -16.51
CA GLU A 75 -0.72 29.31 -15.66
C GLU A 75 -1.01 29.58 -14.17
N ILE A 76 -1.72 30.69 -13.90
CA ILE A 76 -2.16 31.02 -12.54
C ILE A 76 -3.08 29.93 -11.99
N ALA A 77 -4.04 29.43 -12.77
CA ALA A 77 -4.94 28.38 -12.35
C ALA A 77 -4.19 27.07 -12.02
N ILE A 78 -3.23 26.70 -12.85
CA ILE A 78 -2.39 25.51 -12.61
C ILE A 78 -1.58 25.67 -11.32
N LEU A 79 -0.92 26.82 -11.14
CA LEU A 79 -0.13 27.12 -9.93
C LEU A 79 -1.04 27.15 -8.69
N TYR A 80 -2.20 27.77 -8.78
CA TYR A 80 -3.18 27.82 -7.69
C TYR A 80 -3.62 26.44 -7.25
N HIS A 81 -4.01 25.57 -8.19
CA HIS A 81 -4.40 24.19 -7.87
C HIS A 81 -3.23 23.36 -7.34
N LYS A 82 -2.01 23.59 -7.83
CA LYS A 82 -0.81 22.94 -7.30
C LYS A 82 -0.57 23.36 -5.84
N THR A 83 -0.60 24.67 -5.57
CA THR A 83 -0.37 25.19 -4.21
C THR A 83 -1.47 24.76 -3.24
N LEU A 84 -2.75 24.66 -3.70
CA LEU A 84 -3.83 24.13 -2.88
C LEU A 84 -3.59 22.68 -2.49
N ARG A 85 -3.09 21.83 -3.41
CA ARG A 85 -2.74 20.44 -3.10
C ARG A 85 -1.58 20.36 -2.12
N GLU A 86 -0.54 21.17 -2.33
CA GLU A 86 0.60 21.27 -1.41
C GLU A 86 0.16 21.71 -0.01
N LEU A 87 -0.80 22.62 0.09
CA LEU A 87 -1.38 23.08 1.35
C LEU A 87 -2.20 21.98 2.03
N ASP A 88 -3.01 21.24 1.26
CA ASP A 88 -3.81 20.12 1.75
C ASP A 88 -2.91 18.96 2.23
N ASP A 89 -1.81 18.70 1.51
CA ASP A 89 -0.78 17.71 1.89
C ASP A 89 -0.04 18.10 3.18
N LEU A 90 0.15 19.39 3.45
CA LEU A 90 0.72 19.88 4.71
C LEU A 90 -0.23 19.73 5.90
N GLY A 91 -1.54 19.58 5.63
CA GLY A 91 -2.58 19.47 6.65
C GLY A 91 -2.85 20.78 7.40
N ASP A 92 -3.73 20.70 8.39
CA ASP A 92 -4.12 21.85 9.19
C ASP A 92 -2.94 22.37 10.05
N SER A 93 -2.83 23.67 10.18
CA SER A 93 -1.83 24.29 11.07
C SER A 93 -2.02 23.81 12.52
N LEU A 94 -0.91 23.51 13.20
CA LEU A 94 -0.94 23.11 14.61
C LEU A 94 -1.60 24.21 15.45
N PRO A 95 -2.66 23.88 16.20
CA PRO A 95 -3.28 24.85 17.08
C PRO A 95 -2.29 25.31 18.17
N SER A 96 -2.43 26.55 18.61
CA SER A 96 -1.54 27.13 19.63
C SER A 96 -1.86 26.57 21.03
N GLU A 97 -3.12 26.29 21.31
CA GLU A 97 -3.61 25.87 22.64
C GLU A 97 -3.42 24.35 22.85
N ASN A 98 -3.07 23.98 24.09
CA ASN A 98 -2.82 22.57 24.42
C ASN A 98 -4.08 21.70 24.34
N GLU A 99 -5.26 22.23 24.67
CA GLU A 99 -6.53 21.50 24.55
C GLU A 99 -6.87 21.21 23.09
N ALA A 100 -6.67 22.17 22.21
CA ALA A 100 -6.88 22.00 20.77
C ALA A 100 -5.87 21.04 20.15
N LYS A 101 -4.60 21.01 20.63
CA LYS A 101 -3.60 19.99 20.22
C LYS A 101 -4.04 18.58 20.63
N MET A 102 -4.56 18.42 21.84
CA MET A 102 -5.03 17.13 22.34
C MET A 102 -6.24 16.65 21.55
N SER A 103 -7.18 17.54 21.22
CA SER A 103 -8.34 17.25 20.38
C SER A 103 -7.92 16.80 18.96
N LEU A 104 -6.95 17.50 18.35
CA LEU A 104 -6.40 17.14 17.05
C LEU A 104 -5.75 15.74 17.10
N LEU A 105 -4.94 15.47 18.12
CA LEU A 105 -4.30 14.17 18.32
C LEU A 105 -5.34 13.05 18.44
N ASN A 106 -6.34 13.23 19.30
CA ASN A 106 -7.40 12.24 19.50
C ASN A 106 -8.18 11.97 18.20
N ASN A 107 -8.56 13.02 17.47
CA ASN A 107 -9.25 12.90 16.20
C ASN A 107 -8.40 12.16 15.14
N THR A 108 -7.09 12.41 15.14
CA THR A 108 -6.16 11.74 14.21
C THR A 108 -6.00 10.26 14.56
N ILE A 109 -5.87 9.94 15.85
CA ILE A 109 -5.82 8.54 16.32
C ILE A 109 -7.11 7.80 15.92
N ILE A 110 -8.28 8.41 16.15
CA ILE A 110 -9.58 7.83 15.77
C ILE A 110 -9.64 7.59 14.26
N LYS A 111 -9.17 8.54 13.43
CA LYS A 111 -9.09 8.36 11.97
C LYS A 111 -8.19 7.19 11.58
N ILE A 112 -7.00 7.09 12.17
CA ILE A 112 -6.05 5.99 11.92
C ILE A 112 -6.70 4.65 12.29
N THR A 113 -7.28 4.55 13.50
CA THR A 113 -7.91 3.32 13.99
C THR A 113 -9.08 2.88 13.11
N ASN A 114 -9.97 3.81 12.74
CA ASN A 114 -11.11 3.50 11.86
C ASN A 114 -10.66 3.03 10.47
N ASN A 115 -9.63 3.66 9.91
CA ASN A 115 -9.11 3.25 8.60
C ASN A 115 -8.34 1.95 8.66
N PHE A 116 -7.70 1.65 9.79
CA PHE A 116 -7.07 0.35 10.03
C PHE A 116 -8.13 -0.76 10.04
N ASP A 117 -9.23 -0.56 10.77
CA ASP A 117 -10.37 -1.50 10.80
C ASP A 117 -11.02 -1.67 9.41
N ILE A 118 -11.21 -0.57 8.68
CA ILE A 118 -11.76 -0.59 7.32
C ILE A 118 -10.84 -1.38 6.37
N ALA A 119 -9.52 -1.17 6.44
CA ALA A 119 -8.56 -1.84 5.58
C ALA A 119 -8.52 -3.37 5.81
N LEU A 120 -8.77 -3.81 7.05
CA LEU A 120 -8.80 -5.22 7.40
C LEU A 120 -10.16 -5.88 7.11
N ASN A 121 -11.26 -5.22 7.46
CA ASN A 121 -12.56 -5.87 7.56
C ASN A 121 -13.54 -5.51 6.44
N LYS A 122 -13.37 -4.36 5.75
CA LYS A 122 -14.33 -3.92 4.72
C LYS A 122 -13.87 -4.28 3.32
N ARG A 123 -14.83 -4.76 2.51
CA ARG A 123 -14.64 -4.99 1.08
C ARG A 123 -14.57 -3.64 0.34
N GLY A 124 -13.64 -3.51 -0.62
CA GLY A 124 -13.55 -2.32 -1.47
C GLY A 124 -12.82 -1.14 -0.84
N SER A 125 -12.02 -1.36 0.21
CA SER A 125 -11.08 -0.36 0.68
C SER A 125 -9.98 -0.11 -0.37
N GLU A 126 -9.50 1.12 -0.49
CA GLU A 126 -8.36 1.46 -1.35
C GLU A 126 -7.10 0.64 -1.00
N ILE A 127 -6.99 0.22 0.27
CA ILE A 127 -5.89 -0.59 0.80
C ILE A 127 -6.41 -2.01 0.99
N ASN A 128 -5.97 -2.94 0.15
CA ASN A 128 -6.41 -4.35 0.13
C ASN A 128 -5.73 -5.22 1.20
N THR A 129 -5.50 -4.72 2.40
CA THR A 129 -4.78 -5.43 3.47
C THR A 129 -5.51 -6.69 3.92
N GLY A 130 -6.84 -6.62 4.11
CA GLY A 130 -7.63 -7.79 4.50
C GLY A 130 -7.54 -8.93 3.48
N ARG A 131 -7.42 -8.62 2.19
CA ARG A 131 -7.17 -9.62 1.15
C ARG A 131 -5.80 -10.24 1.28
N GLN A 132 -4.75 -9.45 1.54
CA GLN A 132 -3.39 -9.94 1.72
C GLN A 132 -3.29 -10.90 2.91
N VAL A 133 -3.92 -10.56 4.04
CA VAL A 133 -4.02 -11.45 5.21
C VAL A 133 -4.75 -12.76 4.85
N LYS A 134 -5.88 -12.66 4.16
CA LYS A 134 -6.60 -13.85 3.68
C LYS A 134 -5.75 -14.73 2.76
N ASP A 135 -4.98 -14.12 1.85
CA ASP A 135 -4.10 -14.84 0.95
C ASP A 135 -2.95 -15.55 1.71
N CYS A 136 -2.45 -14.99 2.83
CA CYS A 136 -1.51 -15.67 3.73
C CYS A 136 -2.15 -16.92 4.34
N PHE A 137 -3.37 -16.85 4.86
CA PHE A 137 -4.08 -18.02 5.38
C PHE A 137 -4.37 -19.08 4.32
N ILE A 138 -4.73 -18.67 3.10
CA ILE A 138 -4.96 -19.62 1.99
C ILE A 138 -3.64 -20.33 1.64
N LYS A 139 -2.54 -19.62 1.51
CA LYS A 139 -1.21 -20.20 1.24
C LYS A 139 -0.81 -21.17 2.36
N TYR A 140 -0.98 -20.76 3.60
CA TYR A 140 -0.72 -21.59 4.76
C TYR A 140 -1.54 -22.89 4.73
N ARG A 141 -2.86 -22.82 4.53
CA ARG A 141 -3.74 -24.01 4.45
C ARG A 141 -3.33 -24.94 3.33
N ASN A 142 -3.09 -24.41 2.13
CA ASN A 142 -2.66 -25.20 0.98
C ASN A 142 -1.30 -25.88 1.25
N TYR A 143 -0.38 -25.18 1.91
CA TYR A 143 0.91 -25.76 2.28
C TYR A 143 0.74 -26.91 3.28
N ILE A 144 -0.04 -26.71 4.35
CA ILE A 144 -0.33 -27.75 5.34
C ILE A 144 -0.99 -28.98 4.68
N ASP A 145 -1.89 -28.78 3.71
CA ASP A 145 -2.53 -29.88 2.98
C ASP A 145 -1.53 -30.66 2.11
N SER A 146 -0.52 -30.00 1.57
CA SER A 146 0.50 -30.62 0.72
C SER A 146 1.55 -31.43 1.49
N ILE A 147 1.70 -31.21 2.80
CA ILE A 147 2.70 -31.92 3.62
C ILE A 147 2.27 -33.38 3.82
N SER A 148 3.19 -34.30 3.55
CA SER A 148 3.07 -35.72 3.90
C SER A 148 4.14 -36.08 4.95
N GLN A 149 3.71 -36.28 6.20
CA GLN A 149 4.62 -36.56 7.31
C GLN A 149 5.09 -38.03 7.35
N PHE A 150 4.24 -38.98 6.89
CA PHE A 150 4.48 -40.39 7.00
C PHE A 150 4.54 -41.07 5.63
N ASP A 151 5.24 -40.46 4.68
CA ASP A 151 5.54 -41.09 3.39
C ASP A 151 6.59 -42.21 3.52
N GLN A 152 6.88 -42.93 2.45
CA GLN A 152 7.85 -44.03 2.46
C GLN A 152 9.27 -43.60 2.79
N GLN A 153 9.61 -42.32 2.61
CA GLN A 153 10.96 -41.81 2.92
C GLN A 153 11.13 -41.58 4.42
N LYS A 154 10.11 -40.98 5.06
CA LYS A 154 10.13 -40.68 6.49
C LYS A 154 9.78 -41.87 7.37
N CYS A 155 8.91 -42.76 6.91
CA CYS A 155 8.40 -43.92 7.64
C CYS A 155 8.62 -45.18 6.80
N ASN A 156 9.89 -45.62 6.68
CA ASN A 156 10.25 -46.81 5.89
C ASN A 156 9.87 -48.12 6.60
N ASP A 157 9.93 -49.21 5.85
CA ASP A 157 9.52 -50.54 6.39
C ASP A 157 10.43 -51.03 7.48
N GLU A 158 11.73 -50.70 7.46
CA GLU A 158 12.68 -51.04 8.50
C GLU A 158 12.32 -50.35 9.83
N TYR A 159 12.06 -49.06 9.80
CA TYR A 159 11.59 -48.31 10.95
C TYR A 159 10.30 -48.90 11.54
N LEU A 160 9.30 -49.20 10.69
CA LEU A 160 8.03 -49.78 11.14
C LEU A 160 8.22 -51.20 11.74
N ASN A 161 9.08 -52.02 11.16
CA ASN A 161 9.40 -53.35 11.71
C ASN A 161 10.08 -53.25 13.09
N ASN A 162 11.04 -52.34 13.25
CA ASN A 162 11.69 -52.09 14.54
C ASN A 162 10.66 -51.55 15.56
N LEU A 163 9.77 -50.69 15.16
CA LEU A 163 8.71 -50.16 16.01
C LEU A 163 7.76 -51.26 16.49
N ILE A 164 7.32 -52.17 15.58
CA ILE A 164 6.51 -53.35 15.92
C ILE A 164 7.20 -54.20 16.96
N GLN A 165 8.45 -54.58 16.70
CA GLN A 165 9.26 -55.40 17.64
C GLN A 165 9.39 -54.73 19.02
N ASN A 166 9.59 -53.42 19.08
CA ASN A 166 9.69 -52.66 20.33
C ASN A 166 8.35 -52.55 21.09
N CYS A 167 7.21 -52.81 20.43
CA CYS A 167 5.86 -52.73 21.03
C CYS A 167 5.30 -54.10 21.37
N GLU A 168 5.81 -55.21 20.80
CA GLU A 168 5.28 -56.53 20.98
C GLU A 168 5.52 -57.10 22.40
N GLY A 169 6.56 -56.69 23.11
CA GLY A 169 6.87 -57.20 24.44
C GLY A 169 6.94 -58.75 24.53
N ASN A 170 6.55 -59.31 25.67
CA ASN A 170 6.51 -60.79 25.91
C ASN A 170 5.15 -61.43 25.57
N HIS A 171 4.27 -60.69 24.93
CA HIS A 171 2.92 -61.15 24.61
C HIS A 171 2.78 -61.50 23.12
N MET A 172 1.75 -62.26 22.78
CA MET A 172 1.46 -62.63 21.39
C MET A 172 1.31 -61.40 20.51
N SER A 173 1.73 -61.51 19.26
CA SER A 173 1.58 -60.47 18.26
C SER A 173 0.17 -59.87 18.24
N LEU A 174 0.07 -58.59 18.44
CA LEU A 174 -1.22 -57.89 18.46
C LEU A 174 -1.75 -57.70 17.03
N PRO A 175 -3.03 -58.01 16.79
CA PRO A 175 -3.56 -57.99 15.44
C PRO A 175 -3.85 -56.60 14.88
N THR A 176 -3.59 -55.53 15.62
CA THR A 176 -3.89 -54.13 15.19
C THR A 176 -2.79 -53.17 15.63
N PRO A 177 -2.51 -52.11 14.87
CA PRO A 177 -1.61 -51.06 15.38
C PRO A 177 -2.19 -50.58 16.71
N THR A 178 -1.42 -50.78 17.78
CA THR A 178 -1.79 -50.31 19.11
C THR A 178 -1.68 -48.79 19.19
N ILE A 179 -2.48 -48.20 20.07
CA ILE A 179 -2.33 -46.75 20.40
C ILE A 179 -0.89 -46.42 20.73
N GLU A 180 -0.22 -47.30 21.45
CA GLU A 180 1.19 -47.16 21.82
C GLU A 180 2.15 -47.03 20.61
N MET A 181 1.87 -47.77 19.53
CA MET A 181 2.68 -47.64 18.28
C MET A 181 2.46 -46.30 17.64
N LEU A 182 1.19 -45.83 17.58
CA LEU A 182 0.83 -44.53 17.05
C LEU A 182 1.50 -43.44 17.89
N GLU A 183 1.42 -43.53 19.21
CA GLU A 183 2.03 -42.58 20.13
C GLU A 183 3.55 -42.51 19.97
N LYS A 184 4.22 -43.66 19.83
CA LYS A 184 5.68 -43.69 19.60
C LYS A 184 6.05 -43.05 18.28
N CYS A 185 5.35 -43.34 17.20
CA CYS A 185 5.58 -42.70 15.91
C CYS A 185 5.39 -41.18 15.95
N ILE A 186 4.34 -40.74 16.63
CA ILE A 186 3.98 -39.30 16.69
C ILE A 186 4.99 -38.52 17.56
N LYS A 187 5.47 -39.15 18.65
CA LYS A 187 6.44 -38.55 19.57
C LYS A 187 7.89 -38.71 19.11
N ASP A 188 8.13 -39.44 18.03
CA ASP A 188 9.48 -39.74 17.54
C ASP A 188 10.13 -38.44 16.98
N GLU A 189 11.28 -38.09 17.54
CA GLU A 189 12.06 -36.92 17.15
C GLU A 189 12.65 -37.02 15.73
N GLU A 190 12.92 -38.25 15.25
CA GLU A 190 13.48 -38.50 13.92
C GLU A 190 12.45 -38.22 12.83
N LEU A 191 11.18 -38.53 13.09
CA LEU A 191 10.08 -38.26 12.15
C LEU A 191 9.73 -36.79 12.09
N ASN A 192 9.95 -36.02 13.14
CA ASN A 192 9.72 -34.55 13.23
C ASN A 192 8.35 -34.09 12.74
N ALA A 193 7.32 -34.93 12.86
CA ALA A 193 6.03 -34.75 12.25
C ALA A 193 5.35 -33.41 12.65
N PHE A 194 5.50 -33.03 13.90
CA PHE A 194 4.93 -31.75 14.40
C PHE A 194 5.74 -30.53 14.03
N ASN A 195 7.06 -30.63 13.82
CA ASN A 195 7.87 -29.51 13.35
C ASN A 195 7.50 -29.12 11.92
N ASP A 196 7.09 -30.07 11.08
CA ASP A 196 6.58 -29.78 9.73
C ASP A 196 5.29 -28.96 9.76
N LEU A 197 4.55 -28.94 10.88
CA LEU A 197 3.35 -28.11 11.09
C LEU A 197 3.69 -26.78 11.80
N LEU A 198 4.66 -26.78 12.71
CA LEU A 198 5.06 -25.59 13.47
C LEU A 198 5.68 -24.52 12.57
N VAL A 199 6.68 -24.89 11.77
CA VAL A 199 7.43 -23.95 10.93
C VAL A 199 6.55 -23.12 10.00
N PRO A 200 5.62 -23.72 9.21
CA PRO A 200 4.73 -22.93 8.35
C PRO A 200 3.75 -22.06 9.13
N SER A 201 3.32 -22.48 10.32
CA SER A 201 2.45 -21.71 11.21
C SER A 201 3.15 -20.43 11.70
N LEU A 202 4.40 -20.56 12.14
CA LEU A 202 5.23 -19.40 12.53
C LEU A 202 5.51 -18.47 11.35
N SER A 203 5.79 -19.02 10.17
CA SER A 203 6.01 -18.25 8.95
C SER A 203 4.76 -17.47 8.53
N CYS A 204 3.57 -18.07 8.64
CA CYS A 204 2.30 -17.39 8.38
C CYS A 204 2.07 -16.25 9.37
N ASN A 205 2.27 -16.47 10.66
CA ASN A 205 2.15 -15.45 11.70
C ASN A 205 3.06 -14.25 11.43
N ARG A 206 4.32 -14.51 11.08
CA ARG A 206 5.30 -13.47 10.72
C ARG A 206 4.86 -12.66 9.51
N ALA A 207 4.42 -13.33 8.45
CA ALA A 207 3.93 -12.65 7.24
C ALA A 207 2.73 -11.73 7.53
N ILE A 208 1.83 -12.14 8.42
CA ILE A 208 0.70 -11.30 8.86
C ILE A 208 1.19 -10.09 9.67
N ALA A 209 2.14 -10.27 10.59
CA ALA A 209 2.73 -9.17 11.36
C ALA A 209 3.38 -8.12 10.43
N ASP A 210 4.14 -8.55 9.42
CA ASP A 210 4.76 -7.68 8.45
C ASP A 210 3.72 -6.88 7.62
N ILE A 211 2.60 -7.50 7.24
CA ILE A 211 1.48 -6.84 6.55
C ILE A 211 0.84 -5.77 7.44
N LEU A 212 0.63 -6.05 8.72
CA LEU A 212 0.04 -5.10 9.68
C LEU A 212 0.98 -3.92 9.96
N ILE A 213 2.28 -4.17 10.07
CA ILE A 213 3.30 -3.11 10.20
C ILE A 213 3.29 -2.21 8.96
N HIS A 214 3.24 -2.79 7.77
CA HIS A 214 3.18 -2.01 6.53
C HIS A 214 1.90 -1.15 6.45
N LEU A 215 0.74 -1.69 6.84
CA LEU A 215 -0.50 -0.92 6.93
C LEU A 215 -0.37 0.25 7.91
N SER A 216 0.25 0.03 9.07
CA SER A 216 0.51 1.08 10.06
C SER A 216 1.35 2.20 9.47
N ASP A 217 2.44 1.87 8.77
CA ASP A 217 3.31 2.85 8.12
C ASP A 217 2.56 3.67 7.06
N LEU A 218 1.72 3.04 6.26
CA LEU A 218 0.91 3.73 5.25
C LEU A 218 -0.07 4.72 5.88
N LEU A 219 -0.79 4.30 6.93
CA LEU A 219 -1.80 5.13 7.58
C LEU A 219 -1.17 6.29 8.37
N THR A 220 -0.10 6.04 9.10
CA THR A 220 0.60 7.11 9.84
C THR A 220 1.24 8.12 8.92
N ASN A 221 1.83 7.70 7.80
CA ASN A 221 2.35 8.61 6.78
C ASN A 221 1.24 9.44 6.13
N LYS A 222 0.06 8.84 5.90
CA LYS A 222 -1.10 9.56 5.32
C LYS A 222 -1.66 10.62 6.27
N TYR A 223 -1.83 10.30 7.55
CA TYR A 223 -2.55 11.17 8.50
C TYR A 223 -1.63 12.05 9.37
N LEU A 224 -0.33 11.77 9.39
CA LEU A 224 0.66 12.47 10.22
C LEU A 224 1.83 13.01 9.39
N SER A 225 1.65 13.22 8.06
CA SER A 225 2.67 13.76 7.16
C SER A 225 3.24 15.09 7.64
N GLY A 226 2.40 15.96 8.21
CA GLY A 226 2.81 17.25 8.78
C GLY A 226 3.50 17.18 10.15
N LEU A 227 3.55 15.99 10.78
CA LEU A 227 4.06 15.79 12.14
C LEU A 227 5.06 14.62 12.23
N PRO A 228 6.24 14.71 11.58
CA PRO A 228 7.13 13.56 11.41
C PRO A 228 7.61 12.94 12.72
N LYS A 229 7.88 13.74 13.76
CA LYS A 229 8.28 13.22 15.08
C LYS A 229 7.16 12.43 15.76
N LEU A 230 5.92 12.89 15.62
CA LEU A 230 4.75 12.20 16.16
C LEU A 230 4.46 10.91 15.37
N SER A 231 4.54 10.97 14.05
CA SER A 231 4.41 9.80 13.16
C SER A 231 5.39 8.69 13.53
N LEU A 232 6.67 9.03 13.71
CA LEU A 232 7.70 8.07 14.14
C LEU A 232 7.36 7.43 15.49
N LYS A 233 6.94 8.26 16.49
CA LYS A 233 6.62 7.73 17.83
C LYS A 233 5.38 6.84 17.83
N ILE A 234 4.34 7.20 17.09
CA ILE A 234 3.13 6.37 16.96
C ILE A 234 3.45 5.07 16.23
N ASN A 235 4.22 5.12 15.14
CA ASN A 235 4.66 3.91 14.43
C ASN A 235 5.48 2.98 15.32
N GLU A 236 6.40 3.51 16.13
CA GLU A 236 7.18 2.73 17.09
C GLU A 236 6.25 2.00 18.07
N LEU A 237 5.29 2.70 18.67
CA LEU A 237 4.33 2.11 19.62
C LEU A 237 3.45 1.02 18.97
N ILE A 238 2.98 1.25 17.75
CA ILE A 238 2.17 0.26 17.03
C ILE A 238 3.01 -0.98 16.68
N ARG A 239 4.24 -0.79 16.21
CA ARG A 239 5.18 -1.89 15.92
C ARG A 239 5.50 -2.72 17.16
N ASP A 240 5.73 -2.06 18.29
CA ASP A 240 5.99 -2.73 19.57
C ASP A 240 4.79 -3.59 19.99
N GLU A 241 3.57 -3.08 19.85
CA GLU A 241 2.36 -3.84 20.20
C GLU A 241 2.11 -5.00 19.20
N ILE A 242 2.33 -4.82 17.90
CA ILE A 242 2.25 -5.90 16.90
C ILE A 242 3.28 -6.98 17.23
N ASN A 243 4.54 -6.62 17.49
CA ASN A 243 5.60 -7.57 17.81
C ASN A 243 5.34 -8.33 19.13
N LYS A 244 4.74 -7.67 20.11
CA LYS A 244 4.32 -8.30 21.37
C LYS A 244 3.20 -9.31 21.13
N ASN A 245 2.21 -8.95 20.32
CA ASN A 245 1.12 -9.86 19.97
C ASN A 245 1.60 -11.03 19.08
N GLU A 246 2.55 -10.80 18.16
CA GLU A 246 3.23 -11.86 17.40
C GLU A 246 3.85 -12.88 18.33
N LYS A 247 4.65 -12.45 19.33
CA LYS A 247 5.27 -13.33 20.31
C LYS A 247 4.25 -14.12 21.14
N ASN A 248 3.13 -13.47 21.52
CA ASN A 248 2.07 -14.14 22.26
C ASN A 248 1.35 -15.18 21.38
N THR A 249 1.18 -14.91 20.10
CA THR A 249 0.62 -15.85 19.13
C THR A 249 1.53 -17.03 18.91
N ILE A 250 2.85 -16.83 18.80
CA ILE A 250 3.86 -17.88 18.71
C ILE A 250 3.71 -18.85 19.90
N LYS A 251 3.68 -18.32 21.13
CA LYS A 251 3.52 -19.16 22.33
C LYS A 251 2.24 -20.00 22.28
N LYS A 252 1.13 -19.41 21.85
CA LYS A 252 -0.14 -20.14 21.71
C LYS A 252 -0.09 -21.23 20.63
N ILE A 253 0.60 -20.98 19.53
CA ILE A 253 0.82 -21.98 18.48
C ILE A 253 1.64 -23.14 19.01
N GLU A 254 2.74 -22.84 19.72
CA GLU A 254 3.58 -23.84 20.36
C GLU A 254 2.79 -24.66 21.40
N GLU A 255 2.01 -24.00 22.26
CA GLU A 255 1.14 -24.66 23.23
C GLU A 255 0.13 -25.61 22.58
N ILE A 256 -0.54 -25.19 21.48
CA ILE A 256 -1.48 -26.04 20.76
C ILE A 256 -0.78 -27.27 20.18
N ILE A 257 0.38 -27.09 19.57
CA ILE A 257 1.18 -28.18 19.00
C ILE A 257 1.66 -29.13 20.09
N ASP A 258 2.11 -28.61 21.22
CA ASP A 258 2.54 -29.41 22.36
C ASP A 258 1.37 -30.20 23.00
N MET A 259 0.20 -29.60 23.06
CA MET A 259 -1.02 -30.32 23.51
C MET A 259 -1.33 -31.50 22.59
N GLU A 260 -1.33 -31.31 21.29
CA GLU A 260 -1.56 -32.38 20.30
C GLU A 260 -0.45 -33.45 20.31
N ARG A 261 0.79 -33.06 20.57
CA ARG A 261 1.90 -34.00 20.69
C ARG A 261 1.84 -34.86 21.98
N ASN A 262 1.43 -34.25 23.08
CA ASN A 262 1.44 -34.89 24.38
C ASN A 262 0.20 -35.73 24.66
N TYR A 263 -0.96 -35.33 24.09
CA TYR A 263 -2.21 -36.03 24.29
C TYR A 263 -2.84 -36.40 22.94
N ILE A 264 -2.59 -37.64 22.54
CA ILE A 264 -3.08 -38.19 21.27
C ILE A 264 -4.50 -38.66 21.47
N TRP A 265 -5.45 -37.83 21.07
CA TRP A 265 -6.88 -38.12 21.14
C TRP A 265 -7.60 -37.59 19.92
N THR A 266 -8.57 -38.37 19.41
CA THR A 266 -9.44 -37.90 18.35
C THR A 266 -10.80 -38.61 18.46
N ASP A 267 -11.87 -37.88 18.30
CA ASP A 267 -13.24 -38.35 18.16
C ASP A 267 -13.72 -38.26 16.70
N ASP A 268 -12.83 -38.01 15.76
CA ASP A 268 -13.19 -37.92 14.35
C ASP A 268 -13.81 -39.22 13.87
N PRO A 269 -15.10 -39.22 13.47
CA PRO A 269 -15.80 -40.42 13.02
C PRO A 269 -15.16 -41.06 11.79
N THR A 270 -14.43 -40.28 10.97
CA THR A 270 -13.72 -40.78 9.79
C THR A 270 -12.56 -41.67 10.21
N PHE A 271 -11.77 -41.23 11.18
CA PHE A 271 -10.68 -42.04 11.75
C PHE A 271 -11.20 -43.26 12.51
N ALA A 272 -12.25 -43.10 13.31
CA ALA A 272 -12.88 -44.23 14.03
C ALA A 272 -13.42 -45.30 13.07
N ASN A 273 -14.07 -44.90 11.98
CA ASN A 273 -14.54 -45.83 10.95
C ASN A 273 -13.39 -46.48 10.20
N PHE A 274 -12.31 -45.77 9.94
CA PHE A 274 -11.12 -46.31 9.34
C PHE A 274 -10.49 -47.40 10.24
N LEU A 275 -10.33 -47.17 11.54
CA LEU A 275 -9.84 -48.17 12.49
C LEU A 275 -10.71 -49.42 12.55
N LYS A 276 -12.06 -49.28 12.50
CA LYS A 276 -12.98 -50.40 12.44
C LYS A 276 -12.79 -51.25 11.18
N GLN A 277 -12.52 -50.66 10.05
CA GLN A 277 -12.26 -51.36 8.79
C GLN A 277 -10.92 -52.10 8.81
N LEU A 278 -9.94 -51.59 9.58
CA LEU A 278 -8.65 -52.24 9.74
C LEU A 278 -8.70 -53.48 10.62
N SER A 279 -9.57 -53.52 11.61
CA SER A 279 -9.70 -54.67 12.53
C SER A 279 -10.05 -56.01 11.86
N SER A 280 -10.47 -55.97 10.58
CA SER A 280 -10.77 -57.14 9.76
C SER A 280 -9.67 -57.57 8.79
N LYS A 281 -8.56 -56.83 8.72
CA LYS A 281 -7.45 -57.09 7.77
C LYS A 281 -6.17 -57.50 8.51
N GLN A 282 -5.34 -58.31 7.82
CA GLN A 282 -3.97 -58.66 8.35
C GLN A 282 -3.14 -57.39 8.43
N ILE A 283 -2.45 -57.23 9.53
CA ILE A 283 -1.58 -56.10 9.78
C ILE A 283 -0.31 -56.24 8.95
N ASN A 284 -0.01 -55.20 8.20
CA ASN A 284 1.25 -55.06 7.53
C ASN A 284 1.71 -53.60 7.64
N ASN A 285 2.94 -53.31 7.26
CA ASN A 285 3.53 -51.98 7.34
C ASN A 285 2.69 -50.90 6.56
N SER A 286 2.05 -51.30 5.47
CA SER A 286 1.18 -50.40 4.70
C SER A 286 -0.07 -50.01 5.50
N THR A 287 -0.61 -50.89 6.30
CA THR A 287 -1.78 -50.66 7.18
C THR A 287 -1.42 -49.67 8.29
N ILE A 288 -0.25 -49.84 8.93
CA ILE A 288 0.24 -48.94 9.98
C ILE A 288 0.48 -47.56 9.41
N ARG A 289 1.17 -47.48 8.30
CA ARG A 289 1.44 -46.19 7.60
C ARG A 289 0.16 -45.47 7.26
N GLN A 290 -0.85 -46.16 6.75
CA GLN A 290 -2.16 -45.60 6.43
C GLN A 290 -2.87 -45.06 7.69
N SER A 291 -2.77 -45.77 8.82
CA SER A 291 -3.35 -45.33 10.10
C SER A 291 -2.71 -44.02 10.58
N LEU A 292 -1.39 -43.87 10.46
CA LEU A 292 -0.65 -42.66 10.79
C LEU A 292 -1.06 -41.49 9.89
N ILE A 293 -1.19 -41.74 8.59
CA ILE A 293 -1.62 -40.70 7.62
C ILE A 293 -3.03 -40.22 7.96
N GLU A 294 -3.98 -41.10 8.24
CA GLU A 294 -5.37 -40.73 8.56
C GLU A 294 -5.45 -39.97 9.89
N TYR A 295 -4.71 -40.39 10.92
CA TYR A 295 -4.63 -39.67 12.18
C TYR A 295 -4.09 -38.24 11.97
N PHE A 296 -2.99 -38.09 11.21
CA PHE A 296 -2.40 -36.77 10.96
C PHE A 296 -3.27 -35.84 10.12
N LYS A 297 -4.17 -36.37 9.29
CA LYS A 297 -5.19 -35.56 8.64
C LYS A 297 -6.13 -34.89 9.65
N CYS A 298 -6.50 -35.59 10.71
CA CYS A 298 -7.30 -35.03 11.80
C CYS A 298 -6.53 -33.91 12.54
N VAL A 299 -5.28 -34.16 12.91
CA VAL A 299 -4.41 -33.16 13.57
C VAL A 299 -4.21 -31.92 12.71
N LYS A 300 -3.94 -32.08 11.42
CA LYS A 300 -3.83 -30.97 10.47
C LYS A 300 -5.08 -30.10 10.47
N ASN A 301 -6.27 -30.72 10.51
CA ASN A 301 -7.52 -29.99 10.52
C ASN A 301 -7.69 -29.16 11.80
N ILE A 302 -7.33 -29.71 12.96
CA ILE A 302 -7.35 -28.97 14.24
C ILE A 302 -6.45 -27.74 14.14
N ILE A 303 -5.18 -27.92 13.77
CA ILE A 303 -4.19 -26.86 13.69
C ILE A 303 -4.58 -25.77 12.67
N LYS A 304 -5.16 -26.15 11.51
CA LYS A 304 -5.64 -25.19 10.51
C LYS A 304 -6.75 -24.27 11.03
N HIS A 305 -7.55 -24.74 11.97
CA HIS A 305 -8.67 -23.97 12.52
C HIS A 305 -8.31 -23.23 13.81
N SER A 306 -7.19 -23.61 14.46
CA SER A 306 -6.71 -22.97 15.68
C SER A 306 -5.79 -21.77 15.44
N ILE A 307 -5.25 -21.63 14.23
CA ILE A 307 -4.43 -20.52 13.73
C ILE A 307 -5.25 -19.69 12.76
#